data_f9d9197ec618ac81fd6c4c21b6a676d4
#
_entry.id   f9d9197ec618ac81fd6c4c21b6a676d4
#
_cell.length_a   1.000
_cell.length_b   1.000
_cell.length_c   1.000
_cell.angle_alpha   90.00
_cell.angle_beta   90.00
_cell.angle_gamma   90.00
#
_symmetry.space_group_name_H-M   'P 1'
#
loop_
_entity.id
_entity.type
_entity.pdbx_description
1 polymer ?
#
loop_
_entity_poly.entity_id
_entity_poly.type
_entity_poly.pdbx_seq_one_letter_code
_entity_poly.pdbx_strand_id
1 'polypeptide(L)'
;MDLQHNPDTNPVRVAVLSDTHGLLRRDVVAEIQDCTHILHAGDILRRMDLDELSLYGSIYAVRGNNDLWTDGLRDLAGLLRFSIAGVSFLMTHDRWDVPRNLDGIQAVVCGHTHRYSEEWTEGRLWLNPGSCGRPRWGGEVTMAKLLLTGGIISRVQKICFSENE
;
A
#
# COMPACT_ATOMS: atom_id res chain seq x y z
N MET A 1 8.09 4.69 -40.34
CA MET A 1 8.54 3.86 -39.20
C MET A 1 7.53 4.10 -38.07
N ASP A 2 6.54 3.24 -37.99
CA ASP A 2 5.56 3.30 -36.90
C ASP A 2 6.28 2.86 -35.61
N LEU A 3 6.48 3.80 -34.69
CA LEU A 3 6.83 3.50 -33.32
C LEU A 3 5.64 2.73 -32.74
N GLN A 4 5.75 1.40 -32.73
CA GLN A 4 4.81 0.56 -32.03
C GLN A 4 4.80 1.03 -30.57
N HIS A 5 3.71 1.68 -30.19
CA HIS A 5 3.40 2.03 -28.82
C HIS A 5 3.22 0.72 -28.07
N ASN A 6 4.25 0.25 -27.37
CA ASN A 6 4.16 -0.93 -26.53
C ASN A 6 3.28 -0.56 -25.31
N PRO A 7 2.07 -1.10 -25.18
CA PRO A 7 1.15 -0.74 -24.09
C PRO A 7 1.70 -1.06 -22.69
N ASP A 8 2.75 -1.88 -22.60
CA ASP A 8 3.39 -2.27 -21.34
C ASP A 8 4.37 -1.23 -20.79
N THR A 9 4.58 -0.10 -21.48
CA THR A 9 5.53 0.94 -21.06
C THR A 9 4.90 2.14 -20.35
N ASN A 10 3.58 2.22 -20.29
CA ASN A 10 2.92 3.31 -19.58
C ASN A 10 3.14 3.18 -18.06
N PRO A 11 3.65 4.24 -17.39
CA PRO A 11 3.85 4.22 -15.96
C PRO A 11 2.53 4.01 -15.21
N VAL A 12 2.53 3.11 -14.23
CA VAL A 12 1.40 2.87 -13.33
C VAL A 12 1.73 3.42 -11.95
N ARG A 13 0.85 4.27 -11.42
CA ARG A 13 0.98 4.82 -10.07
C ARG A 13 0.17 4.00 -9.09
N VAL A 14 0.82 3.62 -7.99
CA VAL A 14 0.24 2.81 -6.93
C VAL A 14 0.37 3.57 -5.61
N ALA A 15 -0.75 3.82 -4.95
CA ALA A 15 -0.75 4.33 -3.58
C ALA A 15 -0.58 3.18 -2.59
N VAL A 16 0.23 3.37 -1.56
CA VAL A 16 0.45 2.38 -0.50
C VAL A 16 0.12 3.02 0.84
N LEU A 17 -0.93 2.51 1.47
CA LEU A 17 -1.50 2.97 2.73
C LEU A 17 -1.44 1.88 3.78
N SER A 18 -1.46 2.26 5.05
CA SER A 18 -1.65 1.34 6.18
C SER A 18 -2.13 2.10 7.42
N ASP A 19 -2.70 1.35 8.36
CA ASP A 19 -2.95 1.83 9.71
C ASP A 19 -3.76 3.14 9.76
N THR A 20 -4.85 3.19 8.98
CA THR A 20 -5.78 4.32 8.97
C THR A 20 -6.61 4.41 10.25
N HIS A 21 -6.82 3.26 10.92
CA HIS A 21 -7.54 3.18 12.21
C HIS A 21 -8.85 3.97 12.23
N GLY A 22 -9.65 3.83 11.18
CA GLY A 22 -10.96 4.45 11.06
C GLY A 22 -10.93 5.95 10.73
N LEU A 23 -9.78 6.47 10.31
CA LEU A 23 -9.62 7.84 9.84
C LEU A 23 -9.01 7.85 8.43
N LEU A 24 -9.86 7.95 7.42
CA LEU A 24 -9.42 8.25 6.06
C LEU A 24 -9.36 9.78 5.89
N ARG A 25 -8.15 10.32 5.89
CA ARG A 25 -7.89 11.77 5.83
C ARG A 25 -8.16 12.32 4.44
N ARG A 26 -8.66 13.56 4.37
CA ARG A 26 -8.93 14.23 3.10
C ARG A 26 -7.68 14.52 2.29
N ASP A 27 -6.57 14.86 2.95
CA ASP A 27 -5.28 15.08 2.29
C ASP A 27 -4.73 13.77 1.69
N VAL A 28 -4.92 12.62 2.34
CA VAL A 28 -4.61 11.31 1.78
C VAL A 28 -5.47 11.02 0.55
N VAL A 29 -6.78 11.27 0.62
CA VAL A 29 -7.69 11.10 -0.53
C VAL A 29 -7.29 12.02 -1.69
N ALA A 30 -6.90 13.26 -1.42
CA ALA A 30 -6.41 14.17 -2.45
C ALA A 30 -5.13 13.66 -3.12
N GLU A 31 -4.23 13.07 -2.34
CA GLU A 31 -2.94 12.59 -2.82
C GLU A 31 -3.04 11.37 -3.74
N ILE A 32 -4.05 10.50 -3.55
CA ILE A 32 -4.21 9.27 -4.33
C ILE A 32 -4.95 9.45 -5.67
N GLN A 33 -5.40 10.66 -5.99
CA GLN A 33 -6.24 10.94 -7.18
C GLN A 33 -5.59 10.56 -8.50
N ASP A 34 -4.26 10.54 -8.58
CA ASP A 34 -3.50 10.19 -9.77
C ASP A 34 -3.06 8.71 -9.78
N CYS A 35 -3.46 7.92 -8.78
CA CYS A 35 -3.16 6.51 -8.67
C CYS A 35 -4.28 5.65 -9.26
N THR A 36 -3.91 4.56 -9.94
CA THR A 36 -4.86 3.59 -10.49
C THR A 36 -5.04 2.36 -9.61
N HIS A 37 -4.13 2.15 -8.70
CA HIS A 37 -4.13 1.03 -7.74
C HIS A 37 -3.82 1.55 -6.34
N ILE A 38 -4.49 0.96 -5.36
CA ILE A 38 -4.36 1.34 -3.96
C ILE A 38 -4.13 0.08 -3.13
N LEU A 39 -3.04 0.05 -2.40
CA LEU A 39 -2.71 -1.01 -1.45
C LEU A 39 -3.00 -0.52 -0.04
N HIS A 40 -3.69 -1.32 0.76
CA HIS A 40 -3.91 -1.06 2.18
C HIS A 40 -3.42 -2.25 3.02
N ALA A 41 -2.36 -2.03 3.78
CA ALA A 41 -1.68 -3.08 4.53
C ALA A 41 -2.29 -3.37 5.92
N GLY A 42 -3.59 -3.07 6.11
CA GLY A 42 -4.34 -3.48 7.30
C GLY A 42 -4.51 -2.41 8.37
N ASP A 43 -5.24 -2.78 9.42
CA ASP A 43 -5.73 -1.87 10.47
C ASP A 43 -6.56 -0.72 9.92
N ILE A 44 -7.62 -1.10 9.23
CA ILE A 44 -8.55 -0.21 8.52
C ILE A 44 -9.62 0.31 9.48
N LEU A 45 -10.25 -0.58 10.24
CA LEU A 45 -11.29 -0.42 11.25
C LEU A 45 -12.66 0.02 10.74
N ARG A 46 -12.78 0.56 9.53
CA ARG A 46 -14.05 0.95 8.93
C ARG A 46 -14.14 0.45 7.50
N ARG A 47 -15.12 -0.43 7.24
CA ARG A 47 -15.36 -0.93 5.87
C ARG A 47 -15.61 0.20 4.87
N MET A 48 -16.32 1.25 5.31
CA MET A 48 -16.62 2.41 4.48
C MET A 48 -15.37 3.08 3.92
N ASP A 49 -14.24 3.03 4.62
CA ASP A 49 -12.98 3.62 4.15
C ASP A 49 -12.45 2.86 2.92
N LEU A 50 -12.58 1.52 2.89
CA LEU A 50 -12.25 0.75 1.68
C LEU A 50 -13.23 1.02 0.53
N ASP A 51 -14.51 1.14 0.84
CA ASP A 51 -15.53 1.44 -0.16
C ASP A 51 -15.27 2.81 -0.80
N GLU A 52 -14.89 3.81 -0.01
CA GLU A 52 -14.49 5.13 -0.51
C GLU A 52 -13.22 5.05 -1.37
N LEU A 53 -12.16 4.38 -0.88
CA LEU A 53 -10.91 4.21 -1.64
C LEU A 53 -11.14 3.52 -2.98
N SER A 54 -12.10 2.58 -3.05
CA SER A 54 -12.42 1.87 -4.29
C SER A 54 -12.98 2.75 -5.41
N LEU A 55 -13.43 3.97 -5.08
CA LEU A 55 -13.88 4.95 -6.08
C LEU A 55 -12.72 5.55 -6.87
N TYR A 56 -11.50 5.47 -6.35
CA TYR A 56 -10.31 6.09 -6.95
C TYR A 56 -9.42 5.11 -7.72
N GLY A 57 -9.50 3.81 -7.42
CA GLY A 57 -8.69 2.81 -8.09
C GLY A 57 -8.96 1.38 -7.63
N SER A 58 -8.25 0.43 -8.22
CA SER A 58 -8.33 -0.97 -7.83
C SER A 58 -7.72 -1.17 -6.43
N ILE A 59 -8.49 -1.75 -5.51
CA ILE A 59 -8.09 -1.98 -4.13
C ILE A 59 -7.50 -3.37 -3.93
N TYR A 60 -6.36 -3.42 -3.26
CA TYR A 60 -5.77 -4.61 -2.65
C TYR A 60 -5.63 -4.33 -1.16
N ALA A 61 -6.28 -5.12 -0.33
CA ALA A 61 -6.28 -4.91 1.11
C ALA A 61 -6.09 -6.23 1.87
N VAL A 62 -5.31 -6.20 2.93
CA VAL A 62 -5.22 -7.27 3.92
C VAL A 62 -5.84 -6.79 5.23
N ARG A 63 -6.31 -7.73 6.07
CA ARG A 63 -6.74 -7.38 7.42
C ARG A 63 -5.53 -7.19 8.32
N GLY A 64 -5.61 -6.21 9.19
CA GLY A 64 -4.72 -6.08 10.34
C GLY A 64 -5.28 -6.80 11.58
N ASN A 65 -4.51 -6.78 12.66
CA ASN A 65 -4.93 -7.40 13.92
C ASN A 65 -6.17 -6.70 14.54
N ASN A 66 -6.37 -5.42 14.27
CA ASN A 66 -7.53 -4.68 14.78
C ASN A 66 -8.79 -4.82 13.88
N ASP A 67 -8.67 -5.41 12.70
CA ASP A 67 -9.80 -5.62 11.77
C ASP A 67 -10.60 -6.89 12.08
N LEU A 68 -10.08 -7.78 12.91
CA LEU A 68 -10.70 -9.08 13.25
C LEU A 68 -12.10 -8.96 13.86
N TRP A 69 -12.40 -7.82 14.45
CA TRP A 69 -13.66 -7.57 15.16
C TRP A 69 -14.65 -6.73 14.34
N THR A 70 -14.30 -6.36 13.10
CA THR A 70 -15.12 -5.52 12.24
C THR A 70 -15.74 -6.32 11.11
N ASP A 71 -17.07 -6.27 11.02
CA ASP A 71 -17.78 -6.89 9.91
C ASP A 71 -17.35 -6.32 8.57
N GLY A 72 -17.15 -7.22 7.59
CA GLY A 72 -16.66 -6.85 6.26
C GLY A 72 -15.15 -6.60 6.17
N LEU A 73 -14.42 -6.59 7.30
CA LEU A 73 -12.95 -6.51 7.33
C LEU A 73 -12.32 -7.81 7.82
N ARG A 74 -12.94 -8.48 8.80
CA ARG A 74 -12.43 -9.76 9.35
C ARG A 74 -12.25 -10.86 8.31
N ASP A 75 -13.04 -10.82 7.23
CA ASP A 75 -12.99 -11.81 6.15
C ASP A 75 -11.95 -11.48 5.05
N LEU A 76 -11.28 -10.34 5.15
CA LEU A 76 -10.14 -10.04 4.30
C LEU A 76 -9.02 -11.06 4.54
N ALA A 77 -8.27 -11.35 3.49
CA ALA A 77 -7.07 -12.19 3.62
C ALA A 77 -6.05 -11.56 4.58
N GLY A 78 -5.36 -12.37 5.37
CA GLY A 78 -4.23 -11.91 6.18
C GLY A 78 -2.95 -11.70 5.36
N LEU A 79 -2.86 -12.36 4.20
CA LEU A 79 -1.75 -12.28 3.27
C LEU A 79 -2.28 -12.32 1.84
N LEU A 80 -1.77 -11.45 0.98
CA LEU A 80 -2.05 -11.45 -0.46
C LEU A 80 -0.75 -11.55 -1.27
N ARG A 81 -0.81 -12.35 -2.34
CA ARG A 81 0.16 -12.33 -3.44
C ARG A 81 -0.57 -11.88 -4.69
N PHE A 82 -0.03 -10.89 -5.37
CA PHE A 82 -0.66 -10.31 -6.57
C PHE A 82 0.39 -9.62 -7.44
N SER A 83 -0.01 -9.25 -8.66
CA SER A 83 0.84 -8.52 -9.59
C SER A 83 0.11 -7.29 -10.12
N ILE A 84 0.83 -6.19 -10.27
CA ILE A 84 0.38 -4.97 -10.90
C ILE A 84 1.43 -4.57 -11.94
N ALA A 85 1.02 -4.36 -13.18
CA ALA A 85 1.91 -3.92 -14.27
C ALA A 85 3.23 -4.72 -14.36
N GLY A 86 3.15 -6.05 -14.16
CA GLY A 86 4.30 -6.95 -14.23
C GLY A 86 5.18 -6.98 -12.97
N VAL A 87 4.86 -6.21 -11.94
CA VAL A 87 5.54 -6.25 -10.63
C VAL A 87 4.78 -7.16 -9.68
N SER A 88 5.48 -8.12 -9.09
CA SER A 88 4.91 -9.10 -8.16
C SER A 88 5.07 -8.64 -6.71
N PHE A 89 3.94 -8.58 -6.01
CA PHE A 89 3.82 -8.13 -4.62
C PHE A 89 3.44 -9.26 -3.68
N LEU A 90 3.93 -9.17 -2.46
CA LEU A 90 3.37 -9.85 -1.29
C LEU A 90 3.01 -8.77 -0.27
N MET A 91 1.81 -8.84 0.28
CA MET A 91 1.36 -7.91 1.31
C MET A 91 0.77 -8.67 2.50
N THR A 92 1.17 -8.27 3.69
CA THR A 92 0.63 -8.71 4.98
C THR A 92 0.70 -7.56 5.98
N HIS A 93 -0.12 -7.58 7.03
CA HIS A 93 -0.10 -6.47 7.99
C HIS A 93 1.17 -6.46 8.84
N ASP A 94 1.54 -7.60 9.41
CA ASP A 94 2.74 -7.72 10.24
C ASP A 94 3.89 -8.37 9.46
N ARG A 95 5.08 -7.78 9.57
CA ARG A 95 6.31 -8.32 8.94
C ARG A 95 6.64 -9.74 9.40
N TRP A 96 6.26 -10.11 10.62
CA TRP A 96 6.48 -11.46 11.15
C TRP A 96 5.67 -12.55 10.44
N ASP A 97 4.58 -12.17 9.75
CA ASP A 97 3.74 -13.09 8.98
C ASP A 97 4.26 -13.32 7.55
N VAL A 98 5.34 -12.66 7.16
CA VAL A 98 5.95 -12.83 5.84
C VAL A 98 6.58 -14.23 5.76
N PRO A 99 6.19 -15.06 4.77
CA PRO A 99 6.75 -16.40 4.63
C PRO A 99 8.22 -16.35 4.21
N ARG A 100 8.96 -17.43 4.51
CA ARG A 100 10.38 -17.54 4.15
C ARG A 100 10.61 -17.60 2.65
N ASN A 101 9.71 -18.26 1.91
CA ASN A 101 9.82 -18.34 0.45
C ASN A 101 9.18 -17.11 -0.20
N LEU A 102 10.02 -16.29 -0.81
CA LEU A 102 9.67 -15.06 -1.53
C LEU A 102 10.06 -15.14 -3.01
N ASP A 103 10.18 -16.35 -3.56
CA ASP A 103 10.55 -16.53 -4.97
C ASP A 103 9.59 -15.76 -5.89
N GLY A 104 10.15 -14.99 -6.81
CA GLY A 104 9.40 -14.15 -7.75
C GLY A 104 8.77 -12.90 -7.17
N ILE A 105 8.83 -12.65 -5.86
CA ILE A 105 8.31 -11.43 -5.23
C ILE A 105 9.32 -10.30 -5.36
N GLN A 106 8.88 -9.18 -5.95
CA GLN A 106 9.70 -7.98 -6.14
C GLN A 106 9.47 -6.93 -5.05
N ALA A 107 8.29 -6.93 -4.42
CA ALA A 107 7.99 -6.03 -3.32
C ALA A 107 7.21 -6.73 -2.21
N VAL A 108 7.64 -6.53 -0.97
CA VAL A 108 6.93 -6.90 0.25
C VAL A 108 6.43 -5.64 0.92
N VAL A 109 5.12 -5.57 1.18
CA VAL A 109 4.45 -4.44 1.82
C VAL A 109 3.88 -4.89 3.15
N CYS A 110 4.22 -4.16 4.22
CA CYS A 110 3.71 -4.38 5.58
C CYS A 110 3.31 -3.06 6.23
N GLY A 111 2.56 -3.13 7.31
CA GLY A 111 2.19 -2.00 8.17
C GLY A 111 2.55 -2.26 9.62
N HIS A 112 1.57 -2.11 10.51
CA HIS A 112 1.61 -2.47 11.93
C HIS A 112 2.48 -1.58 12.83
N THR A 113 3.70 -1.26 12.43
CA THR A 113 4.64 -0.48 13.27
C THR A 113 4.34 1.01 13.30
N HIS A 114 3.49 1.50 12.40
CA HIS A 114 3.19 2.92 12.18
C HIS A 114 4.42 3.78 11.80
N ARG A 115 5.51 3.14 11.38
CA ARG A 115 6.76 3.82 11.02
C ARG A 115 7.09 3.56 9.57
N TYR A 116 7.32 4.61 8.82
CA TYR A 116 7.79 4.49 7.45
C TYR A 116 9.16 3.80 7.40
N SER A 117 9.28 2.82 6.54
CA SER A 117 10.56 2.20 6.22
C SER A 117 10.60 1.75 4.77
N GLU A 118 11.75 1.92 4.15
CA GLU A 118 12.06 1.51 2.78
C GLU A 118 13.42 0.85 2.79
N GLU A 119 13.45 -0.43 2.45
CA GLU A 119 14.68 -1.22 2.42
C GLU A 119 14.73 -2.00 1.09
N TRP A 120 15.89 -2.00 0.47
CA TRP A 120 16.18 -2.84 -0.70
C TRP A 120 17.17 -3.93 -0.31
N THR A 121 16.74 -5.18 -0.42
CA THR A 121 17.56 -6.34 -0.10
C THR A 121 17.47 -7.34 -1.25
N GLU A 122 18.60 -7.70 -1.84
CA GLU A 122 18.67 -8.64 -2.96
C GLU A 122 17.74 -8.27 -4.13
N GLY A 123 17.65 -6.96 -4.44
CA GLY A 123 16.79 -6.45 -5.51
C GLY A 123 15.29 -6.42 -5.18
N ARG A 124 14.89 -6.77 -3.95
CA ARG A 124 13.51 -6.74 -3.47
C ARG A 124 13.29 -5.53 -2.58
N LEU A 125 12.18 -4.83 -2.83
CA LEU A 125 11.70 -3.76 -1.97
C LEU A 125 10.99 -4.33 -0.73
N TRP A 126 11.35 -3.85 0.45
CA TRP A 126 10.60 -4.00 1.69
C TRP A 126 10.08 -2.63 2.09
N LEU A 127 8.76 -2.46 2.07
CA LEU A 127 8.11 -1.17 2.27
C LEU A 127 7.09 -1.24 3.39
N ASN A 128 7.22 -0.34 4.36
CA ASN A 128 6.17 0.02 5.29
C ASN A 128 5.80 1.48 5.02
N PRO A 129 4.56 1.79 4.60
CA PRO A 129 4.17 3.17 4.28
C PRO A 129 4.00 4.04 5.53
N GLY A 130 4.13 3.47 6.72
CA GLY A 130 3.77 4.14 7.97
C GLY A 130 2.25 4.18 8.17
N SER A 131 1.79 5.00 9.10
CA SER A 131 0.37 5.25 9.33
C SER A 131 -0.06 6.54 8.64
N CYS A 132 -1.12 6.48 7.85
CA CYS A 132 -1.72 7.65 7.22
C CYS A 132 -3.02 8.11 7.91
N GLY A 133 -3.33 7.55 9.08
CA GLY A 133 -4.40 8.00 9.95
C GLY A 133 -3.91 9.02 10.97
N ARG A 134 -4.14 8.74 12.25
CA ARG A 134 -3.66 9.59 13.36
C ARG A 134 -2.22 9.27 13.71
N PRO A 135 -1.38 10.29 13.95
CA PRO A 135 -0.03 10.03 14.43
C PRO A 135 -0.05 9.38 15.82
N ARG A 136 0.87 8.47 16.07
CA ARG A 136 1.07 7.82 17.36
C ARG A 136 2.47 8.11 17.87
N TRP A 137 2.59 8.39 19.17
CA TRP A 137 3.86 8.60 19.87
C TRP A 137 4.80 9.60 19.19
N GLY A 138 4.25 10.73 18.68
CA GLY A 138 5.03 11.74 17.97
C GLY A 138 5.59 11.27 16.62
N GLY A 139 5.02 10.22 16.04
CA GLY A 139 5.37 9.73 14.72
C GLY A 139 4.80 10.59 13.59
N GLU A 140 5.34 10.40 12.40
CA GLU A 140 4.87 11.09 11.20
C GLU A 140 3.57 10.46 10.68
N VAL A 141 2.75 11.25 10.01
CA VAL A 141 1.64 10.77 9.18
C VAL A 141 2.15 10.62 7.76
N THR A 142 2.20 9.37 7.26
CA THR A 142 2.86 9.07 6.00
C THR A 142 2.08 8.07 5.15
N MET A 143 2.34 8.11 3.86
CA MET A 143 2.03 7.07 2.89
C MET A 143 3.18 6.93 1.90
N ALA A 144 3.11 5.95 1.01
CA ALA A 144 4.02 5.84 -0.12
C ALA A 144 3.27 5.87 -1.45
N LYS A 145 3.96 6.31 -2.49
CA LYS A 145 3.57 6.10 -3.89
C LYS A 145 4.67 5.33 -4.62
N LEU A 146 4.26 4.37 -5.42
CA LEU A 146 5.16 3.64 -6.31
C LEU A 146 4.87 4.04 -7.75
N LEU A 147 5.92 4.16 -8.55
CA LEU A 147 5.83 4.23 -9.99
C LEU A 147 6.34 2.91 -10.57
N LEU A 148 5.48 2.21 -11.30
CA LEU A 148 5.82 0.96 -11.96
C LEU A 148 5.95 1.21 -13.46
N THR A 149 7.07 0.78 -14.05
CA THR A 149 7.34 0.95 -15.48
C THR A 149 8.04 -0.28 -16.00
N GLY A 150 7.51 -0.90 -17.05
CA GLY A 150 8.16 -2.05 -17.71
C GLY A 150 8.42 -3.24 -16.79
N GLY A 151 7.50 -3.53 -15.85
CA GLY A 151 7.62 -4.66 -14.92
C GLY A 151 8.60 -4.45 -13.77
N ILE A 152 9.04 -3.21 -13.51
CA ILE A 152 9.89 -2.86 -12.38
C ILE A 152 9.32 -1.68 -11.58
N ILE A 153 9.75 -1.57 -10.33
CA ILE A 153 9.49 -0.40 -9.49
C ILE A 153 10.55 0.65 -9.84
N SER A 154 10.15 1.67 -10.62
CA SER A 154 11.08 2.70 -11.07
C SER A 154 11.24 3.86 -10.09
N ARG A 155 10.28 4.02 -9.15
CA ARG A 155 10.34 5.06 -8.11
C ARG A 155 9.54 4.64 -6.88
N VAL A 156 10.09 4.95 -5.71
CA VAL A 156 9.40 4.92 -4.41
C VAL A 156 9.41 6.33 -3.85
N GLN A 157 8.26 6.84 -3.48
CA GLN A 157 8.11 8.19 -2.93
C GLN A 157 7.43 8.13 -1.57
N LYS A 158 8.12 8.58 -0.53
CA LYS A 158 7.53 8.86 0.79
C LYS A 158 6.74 10.16 0.71
N ILE A 159 5.51 10.16 1.22
CA ILE A 159 4.66 11.35 1.34
C ILE A 159 4.35 11.56 2.81
N CYS A 160 4.64 12.77 3.29
CA CYS A 160 4.35 13.18 4.66
C CYS A 160 3.21 14.19 4.67
N PHE A 161 2.33 14.05 5.65
CA PHE A 161 1.20 14.95 5.87
C PHE A 161 1.41 15.72 7.18
N SER A 162 0.76 16.90 7.31
CA SER A 162 0.77 17.62 8.57
C SER A 162 -0.05 16.88 9.63
N GLU A 163 0.34 16.99 10.89
CA GLU A 163 -0.38 16.35 12.00
C GLU A 163 -1.78 16.97 12.24
N ASN A 164 -2.00 18.19 11.78
CA ASN A 164 -3.20 19.00 12.04
C ASN A 164 -4.18 18.91 10.86
N GLU A 165 -4.98 17.86 10.83
CA GLU A 165 -6.27 17.81 10.13
C GLU A 165 -7.38 17.23 11.01
#